data_f81e7ab579b19032255d8544d478f1a6
#
_entry.id   f81e7ab579b19032255d8544d478f1a6
#
_cell.length_a   1.000
_cell.length_b   1.000
_cell.length_c   1.000
_cell.angle_alpha   90.00
_cell.angle_beta   90.00
_cell.angle_gamma   90.00
#
_symmetry.space_group_name_H-M   'P 1'
#
loop_
_entity.id
_entity.type
_entity.pdbx_description
1 polymer ?
#
loop_
_entity_poly.entity_id
_entity_poly.type
_entity_poly.pdbx_seq_one_letter_code
_entity_poly.pdbx_strand_id
1 'polypeptide(L)'
;MRLALIGATGMVGEVMQKVLVERQFPVTEFIPVASAKSVGNTLNWNGASHLIRSLDEALAMRPDLVLMSAGGTISLEWAPKFAAAGSFVVDNSSAWRMEPGIPLIVPEINAAVLSAETKIIANPNCSTIQLVMVLKPLHDLHPIEAVRVSTYQSVTGTGKAAVDQLENERRGIFDGPMAYAHPIDLNCIPHCDAFLDNGYTKEEMKLHHETKKILGDSRVQVSATAVRVPVQGGHSESVLITFQGARPSLPAVRQILAAMPGVVVQDDPANLSYPMPRNAEGRDEVFVGRIREDLVCDRSIHLWIVSDNLRKGAATNAVQIAEHLVSAGFLQTPLTPSH
;
A
#
# COMPACT_ATOMS: atom_id res chain seq x y z
N MET A 1 18.60 15.37 3.82
CA MET A 1 17.51 15.99 3.05
C MET A 1 16.38 16.41 4.00
N ARG A 2 15.61 17.43 3.64
CA ARG A 2 14.42 17.88 4.38
C ARG A 2 13.21 17.03 3.94
N LEU A 3 12.57 16.39 4.90
CA LEU A 3 11.41 15.53 4.66
C LEU A 3 10.19 16.05 5.40
N ALA A 4 9.11 16.36 4.69
CA ALA A 4 7.82 16.64 5.28
C ALA A 4 6.93 15.39 5.25
N LEU A 5 6.33 15.07 6.39
CA LEU A 5 5.35 13.98 6.51
C LEU A 5 3.97 14.57 6.82
N ILE A 6 3.11 14.61 5.81
CA ILE A 6 1.76 15.13 5.91
C ILE A 6 0.83 14.00 6.42
N GLY A 7 0.15 14.24 7.54
CA GLY A 7 -0.62 13.22 8.25
C GLY A 7 0.24 12.42 9.24
N ALA A 8 1.26 13.05 9.82
CA ALA A 8 2.24 12.41 10.70
C ALA A 8 1.64 11.72 11.93
N THR A 9 0.48 12.18 12.43
CA THR A 9 -0.22 11.61 13.60
C THR A 9 -1.27 10.55 13.26
N GLY A 10 -1.40 10.20 11.97
CA GLY A 10 -2.28 9.14 11.51
C GLY A 10 -1.59 7.77 11.52
N MET A 11 -2.37 6.68 11.50
CA MET A 11 -1.84 5.30 11.58
C MET A 11 -0.75 5.02 10.54
N VAL A 12 -0.97 5.38 9.28
CA VAL A 12 0.03 5.21 8.20
C VAL A 12 1.22 6.13 8.42
N GLY A 13 0.99 7.38 8.87
CA GLY A 13 2.07 8.33 9.21
C GLY A 13 2.98 7.82 10.32
N GLU A 14 2.41 7.20 11.36
CA GLU A 14 3.19 6.57 12.44
C GLU A 14 4.02 5.37 11.92
N VAL A 15 3.46 4.57 11.02
CA VAL A 15 4.20 3.47 10.40
C VAL A 15 5.29 4.00 9.46
N MET A 16 5.03 5.06 8.67
CA MET A 16 6.06 5.71 7.84
C MET A 16 7.25 6.19 8.69
N GLN A 17 6.99 6.79 9.86
CA GLN A 17 8.05 7.21 10.78
C GLN A 17 8.93 6.04 11.26
N LYS A 18 8.31 4.91 11.59
CA LYS A 18 9.03 3.68 11.97
C LYS A 18 9.87 3.15 10.81
N VAL A 19 9.28 3.02 9.64
CA VAL A 19 9.94 2.51 8.44
C VAL A 19 11.11 3.39 8.01
N LEU A 20 10.99 4.72 8.08
CA LEU A 20 12.09 5.66 7.81
C LEU A 20 13.30 5.42 8.73
N VAL A 21 13.06 5.13 10.02
CA VAL A 21 14.13 4.82 10.99
C VAL A 21 14.73 3.44 10.75
N GLU A 22 13.88 2.41 10.60
CA GLU A 22 14.30 1.02 10.36
C GLU A 22 15.17 0.90 9.10
N ARG A 23 14.82 1.66 8.05
CA ARG A 23 15.54 1.68 6.78
C ARG A 23 16.66 2.72 6.71
N GLN A 24 16.93 3.42 7.83
CA GLN A 24 17.98 4.43 7.92
C GLN A 24 17.89 5.49 6.80
N PHE A 25 16.67 5.89 6.46
CA PHE A 25 16.44 6.86 5.39
C PHE A 25 17.13 8.20 5.74
N PRO A 26 17.88 8.86 4.82
CA PRO A 26 18.80 9.95 5.13
C PRO A 26 18.08 11.31 5.35
N VAL A 27 17.30 11.43 6.41
CA VAL A 27 16.61 12.67 6.82
C VAL A 27 17.55 13.52 7.66
N THR A 28 17.77 14.78 7.24
CA THR A 28 18.52 15.79 8.03
C THR A 28 17.61 16.73 8.79
N GLU A 29 16.40 16.97 8.27
CA GLU A 29 15.37 17.76 8.91
C GLU A 29 14.02 17.08 8.71
N PHE A 30 13.35 16.71 9.80
CA PHE A 30 12.02 16.10 9.80
C PHE A 30 10.96 17.16 10.11
N ILE A 31 9.96 17.28 9.22
CA ILE A 31 8.89 18.28 9.29
C ILE A 31 7.57 17.53 9.42
N PRO A 32 7.12 17.19 10.65
CA PRO A 32 5.81 16.56 10.83
C PRO A 32 4.69 17.57 10.63
N VAL A 33 3.68 17.18 9.82
CA VAL A 33 2.49 17.98 9.54
C VAL A 33 1.24 17.19 9.92
N ALA A 34 0.33 17.82 10.63
CA ALA A 34 -0.93 17.21 11.02
C ALA A 34 -2.10 18.22 10.96
N SER A 35 -3.30 17.81 11.41
CA SER A 35 -4.47 18.67 11.45
C SER A 35 -4.24 19.90 12.34
N ALA A 36 -5.03 20.97 12.12
CA ALA A 36 -4.97 22.21 12.90
C ALA A 36 -5.05 21.99 14.44
N LYS A 37 -5.71 20.91 14.88
CA LYS A 37 -5.80 20.55 16.31
C LYS A 37 -4.46 20.12 16.90
N SER A 38 -3.53 19.64 16.07
CA SER A 38 -2.23 19.13 16.50
C SER A 38 -1.09 20.12 16.27
N VAL A 39 -1.30 21.17 15.48
CA VAL A 39 -0.29 22.19 15.18
C VAL A 39 0.16 22.86 16.48
N GLY A 40 1.47 23.05 16.64
CA GLY A 40 2.10 23.61 17.85
C GLY A 40 2.42 22.57 18.94
N ASN A 41 1.87 21.36 18.86
CA ASN A 41 2.30 20.24 19.71
C ASN A 41 3.63 19.67 19.19
N THR A 42 4.27 18.84 20.02
CA THR A 42 5.48 18.13 19.63
C THR A 42 5.23 16.66 19.36
N LEU A 43 6.04 16.10 18.47
CA LEU A 43 6.09 14.69 18.12
C LEU A 43 7.53 14.19 18.29
N ASN A 44 7.73 13.08 18.98
CA ASN A 44 9.05 12.49 19.15
C ASN A 44 9.33 11.52 18.00
N TRP A 45 10.42 11.76 17.27
CA TRP A 45 10.87 10.89 16.19
C TRP A 45 12.39 10.78 16.20
N ASN A 46 12.92 9.56 16.06
CA ASN A 46 14.36 9.24 16.03
C ASN A 46 15.16 9.90 17.17
N GLY A 47 14.62 9.87 18.39
CA GLY A 47 15.27 10.40 19.59
C GLY A 47 15.21 11.92 19.76
N ALA A 48 14.56 12.66 18.84
CA ALA A 48 14.41 14.11 18.90
C ALA A 48 12.93 14.51 18.95
N SER A 49 12.65 15.68 19.55
CA SER A 49 11.31 16.27 19.59
C SER A 49 11.16 17.27 18.44
N HIS A 50 10.10 17.10 17.64
CA HIS A 50 9.82 17.91 16.46
C HIS A 50 8.48 18.63 16.64
N LEU A 51 8.44 19.93 16.32
CA LEU A 51 7.22 20.72 16.35
C LEU A 51 6.35 20.36 15.15
N ILE A 52 5.09 20.00 15.41
CA ILE A 52 4.08 19.76 14.37
C ILE A 52 3.71 21.07 13.70
N ARG A 53 3.87 21.12 12.39
CA ARG A 53 3.65 22.29 11.56
C ARG A 53 2.30 22.26 10.84
N SER A 54 1.86 23.43 10.40
CA SER A 54 0.79 23.56 9.40
C SER A 54 1.31 23.25 8.00
N LEU A 55 0.41 23.07 7.05
CA LEU A 55 0.76 22.86 5.64
C LEU A 55 1.48 24.09 5.04
N ASP A 56 1.04 25.31 5.38
CA ASP A 56 1.67 26.55 4.92
C ASP A 56 3.09 26.70 5.45
N GLU A 57 3.31 26.45 6.75
CA GLU A 57 4.64 26.45 7.34
C GLU A 57 5.57 25.43 6.69
N ALA A 58 5.08 24.19 6.49
CA ALA A 58 5.85 23.13 5.83
C ALA A 58 6.21 23.50 4.39
N LEU A 59 5.28 24.10 3.62
CA LEU A 59 5.56 24.58 2.27
C LEU A 59 6.63 25.68 2.26
N ALA A 60 6.56 26.63 3.21
CA ALA A 60 7.55 27.70 3.35
C ALA A 60 8.95 27.17 3.67
N MET A 61 9.06 26.01 4.34
CA MET A 61 10.33 25.34 4.65
C MET A 61 10.94 24.63 3.42
N ARG A 62 10.23 24.53 2.29
CA ARG A 62 10.68 23.92 1.04
C ARG A 62 11.31 22.54 1.22
N PRO A 63 10.54 21.53 1.66
CA PRO A 63 11.07 20.18 1.80
C PRO A 63 11.55 19.62 0.46
N ASP A 64 12.60 18.80 0.47
CA ASP A 64 13.09 18.10 -0.71
C ASP A 64 12.13 16.97 -1.10
N LEU A 65 11.57 16.29 -0.08
CA LEU A 65 10.64 15.18 -0.19
C LEU A 65 9.42 15.42 0.70
N VAL A 66 8.24 15.10 0.17
CA VAL A 66 6.97 15.11 0.89
C VAL A 66 6.34 13.72 0.80
N LEU A 67 6.09 13.09 1.94
CA LEU A 67 5.26 11.89 2.05
C LEU A 67 3.87 12.32 2.51
N MET A 68 2.83 12.03 1.71
CA MET A 68 1.46 12.47 2.00
C MET A 68 0.56 11.29 2.38
N SER A 69 -0.05 11.38 3.56
CA SER A 69 -1.05 10.43 4.05
C SER A 69 -2.17 11.15 4.82
N ALA A 70 -2.78 12.16 4.21
CA ALA A 70 -3.81 13.02 4.81
C ALA A 70 -5.14 13.02 4.04
N GLY A 71 -5.34 12.06 3.14
CA GLY A 71 -6.55 11.92 2.33
C GLY A 71 -6.55 12.75 1.03
N GLY A 72 -7.47 12.39 0.11
CA GLY A 72 -7.46 12.90 -1.26
C GLY A 72 -7.70 14.41 -1.39
N THR A 73 -8.59 14.98 -0.57
CA THR A 73 -8.88 16.43 -0.63
C THR A 73 -7.65 17.27 -0.32
N ILE A 74 -6.92 16.91 0.74
CA ILE A 74 -5.66 17.61 1.10
C ILE A 74 -4.61 17.40 0.00
N SER A 75 -4.52 16.19 -0.53
CA SER A 75 -3.55 15.86 -1.57
C SER A 75 -3.81 16.64 -2.86
N LEU A 76 -5.05 16.72 -3.34
CA LEU A 76 -5.42 17.49 -4.54
C LEU A 76 -5.05 18.97 -4.42
N GLU A 77 -5.21 19.53 -3.24
CA GLU A 77 -4.88 20.95 -3.01
C GLU A 77 -3.38 21.19 -2.85
N TRP A 78 -2.68 20.35 -2.11
CA TRP A 78 -1.33 20.65 -1.63
C TRP A 78 -0.20 19.96 -2.39
N ALA A 79 -0.42 18.78 -2.97
CA ALA A 79 0.63 18.11 -3.75
C ALA A 79 1.14 18.98 -4.91
N PRO A 80 0.27 19.67 -5.68
CA PRO A 80 0.75 20.57 -6.74
C PRO A 80 1.56 21.77 -6.20
N LYS A 81 1.21 22.29 -5.01
CA LYS A 81 1.94 23.42 -4.39
C LYS A 81 3.35 23.01 -3.99
N PHE A 82 3.50 21.84 -3.35
CA PHE A 82 4.82 21.30 -3.01
C PHE A 82 5.63 20.94 -4.25
N ALA A 83 5.01 20.32 -5.25
CA ALA A 83 5.66 20.01 -6.52
C ALA A 83 6.16 21.27 -7.25
N ALA A 84 5.35 22.34 -7.29
CA ALA A 84 5.74 23.64 -7.85
C ALA A 84 6.87 24.31 -7.07
N ALA A 85 6.97 24.06 -5.75
CA ALA A 85 8.08 24.52 -4.92
C ALA A 85 9.37 23.71 -5.10
N GLY A 86 9.33 22.62 -5.93
CA GLY A 86 10.48 21.77 -6.27
C GLY A 86 10.53 20.43 -5.55
N SER A 87 9.64 20.18 -4.57
CA SER A 87 9.59 18.93 -3.81
C SER A 87 9.20 17.75 -4.69
N PHE A 88 9.74 16.56 -4.42
CA PHE A 88 9.11 15.31 -4.80
C PHE A 88 8.00 15.00 -3.81
N VAL A 89 6.83 14.60 -4.32
CA VAL A 89 5.66 14.26 -3.51
C VAL A 89 5.29 12.81 -3.77
N VAL A 90 5.32 11.97 -2.74
CA VAL A 90 4.80 10.61 -2.78
C VAL A 90 3.46 10.60 -2.05
N ASP A 91 2.38 10.41 -2.78
CA ASP A 91 1.03 10.48 -2.25
C ASP A 91 0.38 9.12 -2.04
N ASN A 92 -0.05 8.85 -0.81
CA ASN A 92 -0.70 7.59 -0.44
C ASN A 92 -2.23 7.62 -0.63
N SER A 93 -2.81 8.75 -1.02
CA SER A 93 -4.24 8.84 -1.30
C SER A 93 -4.61 8.26 -2.66
N SER A 94 -5.90 8.14 -2.94
CA SER A 94 -6.38 7.71 -4.27
C SER A 94 -6.44 8.84 -5.30
N ALA A 95 -6.11 10.08 -4.91
CA ALA A 95 -6.36 11.28 -5.72
C ALA A 95 -5.63 11.25 -7.08
N TRP A 96 -4.41 10.76 -7.11
CA TRP A 96 -3.53 10.83 -8.28
C TRP A 96 -3.36 9.50 -9.03
N ARG A 97 -3.85 8.39 -8.45
CA ARG A 97 -3.53 7.05 -8.94
C ARG A 97 -3.91 6.82 -10.39
N MET A 98 -5.06 7.37 -10.81
CA MET A 98 -5.56 7.19 -12.19
C MET A 98 -5.41 8.46 -13.05
N GLU A 99 -4.80 9.53 -12.51
CA GLU A 99 -4.56 10.75 -13.28
C GLU A 99 -3.56 10.48 -14.43
N PRO A 100 -3.83 11.00 -15.64
CA PRO A 100 -2.91 10.92 -16.75
C PRO A 100 -1.57 11.59 -16.42
N GLY A 101 -0.46 10.95 -16.78
CA GLY A 101 0.88 11.50 -16.56
C GLY A 101 1.40 11.36 -15.13
N ILE A 102 0.58 10.95 -14.16
CA ILE A 102 1.05 10.65 -12.80
C ILE A 102 1.37 9.15 -12.70
N PRO A 103 2.62 8.77 -12.41
CA PRO A 103 2.99 7.37 -12.27
C PRO A 103 2.43 6.77 -10.99
N LEU A 104 2.00 5.51 -11.08
CA LEU A 104 1.51 4.68 -9.98
C LEU A 104 2.54 3.59 -9.72
N ILE A 105 3.26 3.67 -8.60
CA ILE A 105 4.54 2.99 -8.45
C ILE A 105 4.52 1.90 -7.37
N VAL A 106 4.96 0.71 -7.75
CA VAL A 106 5.48 -0.34 -6.88
C VAL A 106 6.96 -0.51 -7.26
N PRO A 107 7.91 -0.13 -6.42
CA PRO A 107 9.32 0.00 -6.82
C PRO A 107 9.92 -1.25 -7.44
N GLU A 108 9.58 -2.42 -6.94
CA GLU A 108 10.07 -3.70 -7.45
C GLU A 108 9.56 -4.04 -8.86
N ILE A 109 8.54 -3.29 -9.34
CA ILE A 109 7.86 -3.58 -10.60
C ILE A 109 8.17 -2.53 -11.66
N ASN A 110 8.00 -1.25 -11.34
CA ASN A 110 7.93 -0.21 -12.36
C ASN A 110 8.61 1.11 -11.98
N ALA A 111 9.52 1.13 -10.99
CA ALA A 111 10.22 2.36 -10.61
C ALA A 111 11.05 2.99 -11.77
N ALA A 112 11.44 2.20 -12.76
CA ALA A 112 12.20 2.68 -13.92
C ALA A 112 11.49 3.75 -14.77
N VAL A 113 10.17 3.94 -14.58
CA VAL A 113 9.43 5.02 -15.27
C VAL A 113 9.60 6.40 -14.63
N LEU A 114 10.20 6.46 -13.42
CA LEU A 114 10.43 7.71 -12.71
C LEU A 114 11.58 8.50 -13.34
N SER A 115 11.47 9.81 -13.29
CA SER A 115 12.48 10.75 -13.76
C SER A 115 12.61 11.96 -12.81
N ALA A 116 13.60 12.80 -13.02
CA ALA A 116 13.79 14.02 -12.23
C ALA A 116 12.61 15.01 -12.36
N GLU A 117 11.87 14.94 -13.45
CA GLU A 117 10.70 15.78 -13.75
C GLU A 117 9.42 15.25 -13.08
N THR A 118 9.41 14.00 -12.64
CA THR A 118 8.26 13.36 -12.02
C THR A 118 8.07 13.84 -10.57
N LYS A 119 7.39 14.97 -10.39
CA LYS A 119 7.28 15.60 -9.06
C LYS A 119 6.16 15.03 -8.18
N ILE A 120 5.08 14.49 -8.76
CA ILE A 120 4.01 13.82 -8.02
C ILE A 120 4.00 12.35 -8.40
N ILE A 121 4.04 11.47 -7.40
CA ILE A 121 4.12 10.02 -7.56
C ILE A 121 3.02 9.41 -6.69
N ALA A 122 2.16 8.62 -7.30
CA ALA A 122 1.08 7.95 -6.59
C ALA A 122 1.55 6.61 -6.00
N ASN A 123 1.24 6.39 -4.72
CA ASN A 123 1.37 5.12 -4.03
C ASN A 123 0.07 4.33 -4.19
N PRO A 124 0.10 3.06 -4.66
CA PRO A 124 -1.11 2.31 -4.96
C PRO A 124 -1.94 1.95 -3.72
N ASN A 125 -3.14 1.41 -3.98
CA ASN A 125 -3.98 0.80 -2.96
C ASN A 125 -3.29 -0.41 -2.30
N CYS A 126 -3.53 -0.59 -1.00
CA CYS A 126 -2.86 -1.63 -0.20
C CYS A 126 -3.09 -3.05 -0.73
N SER A 127 -4.31 -3.38 -1.13
CA SER A 127 -4.62 -4.67 -1.74
C SER A 127 -4.01 -4.78 -3.14
N THR A 128 -4.00 -3.70 -3.92
CA THR A 128 -3.36 -3.70 -5.25
C THR A 128 -1.86 -3.98 -5.16
N ILE A 129 -1.14 -3.37 -4.20
CA ILE A 129 0.31 -3.57 -4.08
C ILE A 129 0.65 -5.06 -3.88
N GLN A 130 0.03 -5.73 -2.90
CA GLN A 130 0.31 -7.14 -2.65
C GLN A 130 -0.09 -8.03 -3.82
N LEU A 131 -1.20 -7.72 -4.49
CA LEU A 131 -1.66 -8.46 -5.66
C LEU A 131 -0.66 -8.38 -6.82
N VAL A 132 -0.24 -7.17 -7.21
CA VAL A 132 0.64 -6.99 -8.37
C VAL A 132 2.07 -7.51 -8.14
N MET A 133 2.55 -7.55 -6.88
CA MET A 133 3.83 -8.19 -6.53
C MET A 133 3.85 -9.68 -6.89
N VAL A 134 2.70 -10.34 -6.85
CA VAL A 134 2.55 -11.75 -7.24
C VAL A 134 2.20 -11.88 -8.73
N LEU A 135 1.35 -11.00 -9.26
CA LEU A 135 0.95 -11.08 -10.67
C LEU A 135 2.08 -10.74 -11.64
N LYS A 136 2.88 -9.72 -11.36
CA LYS A 136 3.88 -9.19 -12.32
C LYS A 136 4.89 -10.25 -12.77
N PRO A 137 5.61 -10.94 -11.86
CA PRO A 137 6.60 -11.94 -12.28
C PRO A 137 5.97 -13.12 -13.04
N LEU A 138 4.72 -13.47 -12.72
CA LEU A 138 3.98 -14.50 -13.47
C LEU A 138 3.57 -13.99 -14.85
N HIS A 139 3.05 -12.76 -14.94
CA HIS A 139 2.56 -12.14 -16.18
C HIS A 139 3.68 -11.93 -17.21
N ASP A 140 4.89 -11.58 -16.77
CA ASP A 140 6.05 -11.37 -17.65
C ASP A 140 6.47 -12.64 -18.37
N LEU A 141 6.34 -13.80 -17.75
CA LEU A 141 6.74 -15.09 -18.30
C LEU A 141 5.55 -15.87 -18.91
N HIS A 142 4.38 -15.69 -18.34
CA HIS A 142 3.15 -16.37 -18.73
C HIS A 142 2.00 -15.33 -18.74
N PRO A 143 1.66 -14.75 -19.88
CA PRO A 143 0.66 -13.70 -19.98
C PRO A 143 -0.67 -14.09 -19.33
N ILE A 144 -1.12 -13.24 -18.40
CA ILE A 144 -2.38 -13.41 -17.68
C ILE A 144 -3.52 -12.86 -18.53
N GLU A 145 -4.60 -13.63 -18.67
CA GLU A 145 -5.85 -13.25 -19.30
C GLU A 145 -6.79 -12.58 -18.29
N ALA A 146 -7.00 -13.24 -17.14
CA ALA A 146 -7.95 -12.78 -16.14
C ALA A 146 -7.51 -13.07 -14.70
N VAL A 147 -7.91 -12.18 -13.80
CA VAL A 147 -7.72 -12.32 -12.35
C VAL A 147 -9.07 -12.12 -11.67
N ARG A 148 -9.44 -13.08 -10.83
CA ARG A 148 -10.56 -12.94 -9.90
C ARG A 148 -10.03 -12.96 -8.50
N VAL A 149 -10.35 -11.93 -7.72
CA VAL A 149 -9.82 -11.76 -6.37
C VAL A 149 -10.93 -11.47 -5.37
N SER A 150 -10.94 -12.21 -4.26
CA SER A 150 -11.72 -11.86 -3.08
C SER A 150 -10.75 -11.45 -1.99
N THR A 151 -10.91 -10.24 -1.46
CA THR A 151 -10.06 -9.74 -0.39
C THR A 151 -10.69 -9.99 0.98
N TYR A 152 -9.85 -10.20 1.98
CA TYR A 152 -10.20 -10.30 3.40
C TYR A 152 -9.39 -9.24 4.13
N GLN A 153 -9.97 -8.03 4.21
CA GLN A 153 -9.25 -6.84 4.63
C GLN A 153 -9.41 -6.57 6.12
N SER A 154 -8.29 -6.34 6.80
CA SER A 154 -8.24 -5.94 8.20
C SER A 154 -8.85 -4.56 8.43
N VAL A 155 -9.30 -4.29 9.67
CA VAL A 155 -9.95 -3.03 10.06
C VAL A 155 -9.00 -1.82 9.99
N THR A 156 -7.69 -2.03 10.13
CA THR A 156 -6.68 -0.94 10.01
C THR A 156 -6.70 -0.26 8.65
N GLY A 157 -7.17 -0.93 7.58
CA GLY A 157 -7.35 -0.33 6.26
C GLY A 157 -8.40 0.80 6.23
N THR A 158 -9.35 0.81 7.17
CA THR A 158 -10.32 1.91 7.36
C THR A 158 -9.78 2.98 8.30
N GLY A 159 -8.81 2.65 9.16
CA GLY A 159 -8.19 3.55 10.10
C GLY A 159 -8.61 3.33 11.55
N LYS A 160 -8.15 4.23 12.43
CA LYS A 160 -8.29 4.08 13.89
C LYS A 160 -9.74 3.89 14.37
N ALA A 161 -10.70 4.60 13.79
CA ALA A 161 -12.10 4.48 14.17
C ALA A 161 -12.64 3.05 14.01
N ALA A 162 -12.19 2.31 12.98
CA ALA A 162 -12.59 0.93 12.77
C ALA A 162 -11.88 -0.05 13.73
N VAL A 163 -10.64 0.24 14.09
CA VAL A 163 -9.93 -0.50 15.15
C VAL A 163 -10.64 -0.32 16.48
N ASP A 164 -10.98 0.94 16.83
CA ASP A 164 -11.69 1.25 18.06
C ASP A 164 -13.08 0.59 18.11
N GLN A 165 -13.81 0.57 16.98
CA GLN A 165 -15.08 -0.16 16.87
C GLN A 165 -14.88 -1.65 17.16
N LEU A 166 -13.95 -2.33 16.48
CA LEU A 166 -13.70 -3.76 16.72
C LEU A 166 -13.32 -4.06 18.16
N GLU A 167 -12.48 -3.23 18.78
CA GLU A 167 -12.08 -3.39 20.18
C GLU A 167 -13.23 -3.16 21.16
N ASN A 168 -14.10 -2.18 20.90
CA ASN A 168 -15.29 -1.92 21.70
C ASN A 168 -16.29 -3.09 21.61
N GLU A 169 -16.57 -3.58 20.40
CA GLU A 169 -17.46 -4.71 20.19
C GLU A 169 -16.95 -5.99 20.91
N ARG A 170 -15.65 -6.25 20.87
CA ARG A 170 -15.01 -7.37 21.63
C ARG A 170 -15.15 -7.25 23.15
N ARG A 171 -15.33 -6.02 23.65
CA ARG A 171 -15.60 -5.75 25.06
C ARG A 171 -17.10 -5.72 25.38
N GLY A 172 -17.97 -6.01 24.40
CA GLY A 172 -19.43 -5.97 24.52
C GLY A 172 -20.03 -4.57 24.46
N ILE A 173 -19.31 -3.58 23.95
CA ILE A 173 -19.74 -2.19 23.79
C ILE A 173 -20.20 -1.99 22.34
N PHE A 174 -21.52 -1.95 22.11
CA PHE A 174 -22.13 -1.83 20.78
C PHE A 174 -22.80 -0.47 20.51
N ASP A 175 -22.84 0.42 21.49
CA ASP A 175 -23.41 1.77 21.43
C ASP A 175 -22.35 2.87 21.18
N GLY A 176 -21.10 2.47 20.93
CA GLY A 176 -20.00 3.37 20.61
C GLY A 176 -20.04 3.88 19.16
N PRO A 177 -19.11 4.78 18.79
CA PRO A 177 -18.97 5.25 17.42
C PRO A 177 -18.68 4.09 16.46
N MET A 178 -19.42 4.04 15.34
CA MET A 178 -19.26 3.01 14.31
C MET A 178 -18.57 3.58 13.06
N ALA A 179 -17.52 2.92 12.61
CA ALA A 179 -16.85 3.18 11.34
C ALA A 179 -17.50 2.42 10.17
N TYR A 180 -18.19 1.32 10.49
CA TYR A 180 -18.96 0.50 9.56
C TYR A 180 -20.44 0.60 9.83
N ALA A 181 -21.27 0.33 8.81
CA ALA A 181 -22.72 0.31 8.95
C ALA A 181 -23.25 -0.87 9.80
N HIS A 182 -22.41 -1.85 10.06
CA HIS A 182 -22.75 -3.07 10.80
C HIS A 182 -21.65 -3.42 11.80
N PRO A 183 -21.96 -4.15 12.89
CA PRO A 183 -20.93 -4.73 13.75
C PRO A 183 -19.93 -5.57 12.95
N ILE A 184 -18.65 -5.41 13.28
CA ILE A 184 -17.57 -6.12 12.57
C ILE A 184 -17.08 -7.34 13.34
N ASP A 185 -17.15 -7.34 14.68
CA ASP A 185 -16.71 -8.50 15.45
C ASP A 185 -17.60 -9.70 15.14
N LEU A 186 -16.98 -10.88 14.95
CA LEU A 186 -17.63 -12.11 14.53
C LEU A 186 -18.42 -12.00 13.21
N ASN A 187 -18.05 -11.09 12.33
CA ASN A 187 -18.76 -10.80 11.09
C ASN A 187 -17.83 -10.66 9.88
N CYS A 188 -18.40 -10.82 8.67
CA CYS A 188 -17.76 -10.51 7.40
C CYS A 188 -18.65 -9.50 6.66
N ILE A 189 -18.12 -8.31 6.37
CA ILE A 189 -18.87 -7.24 5.70
C ILE A 189 -18.37 -7.16 4.24
N PRO A 190 -19.17 -7.58 3.23
CA PRO A 190 -18.77 -7.53 1.82
C PRO A 190 -18.93 -6.11 1.26
N HIS A 191 -18.29 -5.15 1.91
CA HIS A 191 -18.39 -3.74 1.60
C HIS A 191 -17.15 -3.00 2.10
N CYS A 192 -16.35 -2.48 1.17
CA CYS A 192 -15.22 -1.61 1.42
C CYS A 192 -15.34 -0.38 0.51
N ASP A 193 -15.39 0.84 1.09
CA ASP A 193 -15.58 2.11 0.37
C ASP A 193 -17.02 2.24 -0.22
N ALA A 194 -17.33 3.32 -0.94
CA ALA A 194 -18.66 3.60 -1.46
C ALA A 194 -19.04 2.73 -2.66
N PHE A 195 -20.30 2.35 -2.74
CA PHE A 195 -20.86 1.68 -3.92
C PHE A 195 -20.96 2.62 -5.12
N LEU A 196 -20.82 2.05 -6.31
CA LEU A 196 -20.98 2.68 -7.61
C LEU A 196 -22.20 2.13 -8.33
N ASP A 197 -22.66 2.82 -9.38
CA ASP A 197 -23.86 2.45 -10.15
C ASP A 197 -23.74 1.08 -10.86
N ASN A 198 -22.53 0.60 -11.07
CA ASN A 198 -22.26 -0.72 -11.67
C ASN A 198 -22.30 -1.87 -10.65
N GLY A 199 -22.67 -1.62 -9.40
CA GLY A 199 -22.76 -2.60 -8.32
C GLY A 199 -21.42 -2.93 -7.62
N TYR A 200 -20.30 -2.44 -8.15
CA TYR A 200 -19.00 -2.54 -7.49
C TYR A 200 -18.79 -1.41 -6.48
N THR A 201 -17.86 -1.60 -5.55
CA THR A 201 -17.39 -0.53 -4.68
C THR A 201 -16.19 0.20 -5.31
N LYS A 202 -15.91 1.41 -4.83
CA LYS A 202 -14.68 2.13 -5.23
C LYS A 202 -13.42 1.31 -4.92
N GLU A 203 -13.39 0.56 -3.81
CA GLU A 203 -12.26 -0.29 -3.45
C GLU A 203 -12.02 -1.40 -4.49
N GLU A 204 -13.07 -2.05 -4.95
CA GLU A 204 -13.00 -3.09 -5.99
C GLU A 204 -12.53 -2.52 -7.33
N MET A 205 -12.99 -1.31 -7.67
CA MET A 205 -12.56 -0.63 -8.90
C MET A 205 -11.09 -0.15 -8.84
N LYS A 206 -10.53 0.13 -7.64
CA LYS A 206 -9.09 0.36 -7.49
C LYS A 206 -8.31 -0.88 -7.93
N LEU A 207 -8.66 -2.07 -7.44
CA LEU A 207 -8.04 -3.32 -7.87
C LEU A 207 -8.13 -3.51 -9.40
N HIS A 208 -9.30 -3.20 -9.99
CA HIS A 208 -9.51 -3.31 -11.43
C HIS A 208 -8.59 -2.38 -12.25
N HIS A 209 -8.52 -1.11 -11.89
CA HIS A 209 -7.83 -0.10 -12.69
C HIS A 209 -6.33 -0.04 -12.38
N GLU A 210 -5.96 -0.04 -11.10
CA GLU A 210 -4.58 0.12 -10.66
C GLU A 210 -3.72 -1.07 -11.10
N THR A 211 -4.26 -2.31 -11.01
CA THR A 211 -3.55 -3.52 -11.49
C THR A 211 -3.14 -3.39 -12.94
N LYS A 212 -4.05 -2.96 -13.83
CA LYS A 212 -3.77 -2.77 -15.26
C LYS A 212 -2.69 -1.70 -15.48
N LYS A 213 -2.79 -0.59 -14.75
CA LYS A 213 -1.83 0.52 -14.86
C LYS A 213 -0.43 0.10 -14.43
N ILE A 214 -0.31 -0.62 -13.31
CA ILE A 214 0.99 -1.07 -12.77
C ILE A 214 1.61 -2.17 -13.64
N LEU A 215 0.80 -3.13 -14.12
CA LEU A 215 1.28 -4.18 -15.03
C LEU A 215 1.66 -3.64 -16.42
N GLY A 216 1.13 -2.46 -16.80
CA GLY A 216 1.32 -1.90 -18.13
C GLY A 216 0.53 -2.65 -19.21
N ASP A 217 -0.49 -3.42 -18.85
CA ASP A 217 -1.34 -4.18 -19.77
C ASP A 217 -2.83 -3.99 -19.49
N SER A 218 -3.49 -3.21 -20.32
CA SER A 218 -4.92 -2.92 -20.21
C SER A 218 -5.83 -4.11 -20.56
N ARG A 219 -5.29 -5.16 -21.19
CA ARG A 219 -6.04 -6.36 -21.63
C ARG A 219 -6.35 -7.30 -20.48
N VAL A 220 -5.55 -7.29 -19.41
CA VAL A 220 -5.78 -8.13 -18.23
C VAL A 220 -7.15 -7.82 -17.63
N GLN A 221 -8.01 -8.83 -17.54
CA GLN A 221 -9.35 -8.69 -16.95
C GLN A 221 -9.26 -8.89 -15.44
N VAL A 222 -9.68 -7.90 -14.65
CA VAL A 222 -9.64 -7.99 -13.18
C VAL A 222 -11.04 -7.78 -12.63
N SER A 223 -11.51 -8.71 -11.78
CA SER A 223 -12.77 -8.61 -11.05
C SER A 223 -12.50 -8.88 -9.57
N ALA A 224 -13.02 -8.03 -8.71
CA ALA A 224 -12.77 -8.09 -7.28
C ALA A 224 -14.06 -8.11 -6.46
N THR A 225 -14.02 -8.77 -5.30
CA THR A 225 -14.97 -8.61 -4.21
C THR A 225 -14.20 -8.25 -2.94
N ALA A 226 -14.46 -7.08 -2.40
CA ALA A 226 -13.75 -6.59 -1.22
C ALA A 226 -14.56 -6.83 0.06
N VAL A 227 -14.00 -7.60 0.99
CA VAL A 227 -14.64 -7.99 2.24
C VAL A 227 -13.85 -7.46 3.43
N ARG A 228 -14.54 -6.81 4.37
CA ARG A 228 -13.97 -6.45 5.67
C ARG A 228 -14.15 -7.60 6.66
N VAL A 229 -13.08 -7.96 7.37
CA VAL A 229 -13.06 -9.06 8.35
C VAL A 229 -12.55 -8.57 9.71
N PRO A 230 -12.88 -9.23 10.85
CA PRO A 230 -12.53 -8.78 12.20
C PRO A 230 -11.06 -9.12 12.55
N VAL A 231 -10.14 -8.74 11.65
CA VAL A 231 -8.70 -8.87 11.80
C VAL A 231 -8.10 -7.48 11.96
N GLN A 232 -7.17 -7.31 12.89
CA GLN A 232 -6.61 -6.00 13.21
C GLN A 232 -5.61 -5.53 12.16
N GLY A 233 -4.58 -6.33 11.84
CA GLY A 233 -3.55 -6.04 10.85
C GLY A 233 -3.44 -7.11 9.77
N GLY A 234 -2.96 -6.74 8.59
CA GLY A 234 -2.75 -7.60 7.44
C GLY A 234 -4.00 -7.85 6.59
N HIS A 235 -3.85 -7.70 5.28
CA HIS A 235 -4.88 -8.06 4.29
C HIS A 235 -4.57 -9.41 3.68
N SER A 236 -5.61 -10.22 3.47
CA SER A 236 -5.49 -11.48 2.74
C SER A 236 -6.28 -11.43 1.45
N GLU A 237 -5.88 -12.22 0.46
CA GLU A 237 -6.55 -12.32 -0.84
C GLU A 237 -6.61 -13.77 -1.31
N SER A 238 -7.81 -14.20 -1.70
CA SER A 238 -8.02 -15.41 -2.48
C SER A 238 -8.02 -15.05 -3.95
N VAL A 239 -7.05 -15.55 -4.71
CA VAL A 239 -6.82 -15.13 -6.09
C VAL A 239 -6.92 -16.33 -7.02
N LEU A 240 -7.71 -16.19 -8.08
CA LEU A 240 -7.75 -17.08 -9.23
C LEU A 240 -7.13 -16.37 -10.43
N ILE A 241 -6.05 -16.92 -10.97
CA ILE A 241 -5.37 -16.43 -12.16
C ILE A 241 -5.66 -17.35 -13.32
N THR A 242 -6.16 -16.82 -14.44
CA THR A 242 -6.31 -17.51 -15.71
C THR A 242 -5.26 -16.98 -16.70
N PHE A 243 -4.48 -17.85 -17.30
CA PHE A 243 -3.45 -17.51 -18.28
C PHE A 243 -4.00 -17.54 -19.71
N GLN A 244 -3.43 -16.76 -20.62
CA GLN A 244 -3.83 -16.74 -22.05
C GLN A 244 -3.52 -18.07 -22.73
N GLY A 245 -2.39 -18.70 -22.37
CA GLY A 245 -1.99 -20.02 -22.84
C GLY A 245 -2.08 -21.09 -21.77
N ALA A 246 -1.33 -22.15 -21.90
CA ALA A 246 -1.16 -23.16 -20.87
C ALA A 246 -0.62 -22.52 -19.58
N ARG A 247 -1.17 -22.89 -18.43
CA ARG A 247 -0.65 -22.45 -17.14
C ARG A 247 0.77 -23.00 -16.90
N PRO A 248 1.65 -22.27 -16.20
CA PRO A 248 2.91 -22.82 -15.73
C PRO A 248 2.67 -23.98 -14.74
N SER A 249 3.64 -24.89 -14.65
CA SER A 249 3.61 -25.92 -13.60
C SER A 249 3.69 -25.32 -12.21
N LEU A 250 3.09 -25.95 -11.20
CA LEU A 250 3.11 -25.41 -9.83
C LEU A 250 4.53 -25.23 -9.25
N PRO A 251 5.51 -26.15 -9.53
CA PRO A 251 6.91 -25.89 -9.17
C PRO A 251 7.48 -24.64 -9.84
N ALA A 252 7.19 -24.40 -11.12
CA ALA A 252 7.62 -23.19 -11.83
C ALA A 252 7.00 -21.94 -11.23
N VAL A 253 5.71 -21.94 -10.87
CA VAL A 253 5.05 -20.83 -10.17
C VAL A 253 5.77 -20.49 -8.86
N ARG A 254 6.06 -21.51 -8.04
CA ARG A 254 6.80 -21.30 -6.77
C ARG A 254 8.19 -20.73 -7.01
N GLN A 255 8.90 -21.22 -8.00
CA GLN A 255 10.25 -20.72 -8.34
C GLN A 255 10.22 -19.27 -8.82
N ILE A 256 9.27 -18.91 -9.70
CA ILE A 256 9.09 -17.55 -10.21
C ILE A 256 8.80 -16.58 -9.03
N LEU A 257 7.88 -16.97 -8.16
CA LEU A 257 7.48 -16.14 -7.02
C LEU A 257 8.59 -16.02 -5.97
N ALA A 258 9.34 -17.09 -5.71
CA ALA A 258 10.47 -17.07 -4.78
C ALA A 258 11.65 -16.22 -5.29
N ALA A 259 11.75 -15.99 -6.59
CA ALA A 259 12.77 -15.12 -7.18
C ALA A 259 12.37 -13.62 -7.15
N MET A 260 11.10 -13.30 -6.86
CA MET A 260 10.62 -11.91 -6.83
C MET A 260 11.05 -11.23 -5.52
N PRO A 261 11.84 -10.13 -5.57
CA PRO A 261 12.21 -9.39 -4.36
C PRO A 261 10.98 -8.97 -3.55
N GLY A 262 11.02 -9.15 -2.23
CA GLY A 262 9.92 -8.80 -1.35
C GLY A 262 8.75 -9.80 -1.33
N VAL A 263 8.83 -10.91 -2.08
CA VAL A 263 7.85 -12.01 -2.03
C VAL A 263 8.44 -13.21 -1.30
N VAL A 264 7.66 -13.79 -0.39
CA VAL A 264 8.01 -15.01 0.36
C VAL A 264 6.99 -16.09 0.06
N VAL A 265 7.45 -17.21 -0.52
CA VAL A 265 6.60 -18.39 -0.73
C VAL A 265 6.54 -19.18 0.58
N GLN A 266 5.34 -19.25 1.17
CA GLN A 266 5.03 -20.04 2.36
C GLN A 266 3.92 -21.03 1.99
N ASP A 267 4.30 -22.16 1.40
CA ASP A 267 3.37 -23.11 0.77
C ASP A 267 3.75 -24.56 1.08
N ASP A 268 3.54 -24.96 2.34
CA ASP A 268 3.72 -26.32 2.81
C ASP A 268 2.45 -26.82 3.54
N PRO A 269 1.42 -27.22 2.79
CA PRO A 269 0.17 -27.69 3.38
C PRO A 269 0.32 -28.93 4.24
N ALA A 270 1.32 -29.79 3.97
CA ALA A 270 1.56 -31.02 4.76
C ALA A 270 1.93 -30.68 6.21
N ASN A 271 2.66 -29.59 6.43
CA ASN A 271 3.02 -29.06 7.73
C ASN A 271 2.13 -27.91 8.20
N LEU A 272 0.97 -27.69 7.57
CA LEU A 272 0.02 -26.62 7.87
C LEU A 272 0.64 -25.23 7.81
N SER A 273 1.67 -25.03 6.96
CA SER A 273 2.37 -23.76 6.77
C SER A 273 1.83 -23.03 5.56
N TYR A 274 1.16 -21.92 5.80
CA TYR A 274 0.56 -21.02 4.82
C TYR A 274 0.47 -19.60 5.39
N PRO A 275 0.37 -18.57 4.53
CA PRO A 275 0.31 -17.18 4.98
C PRO A 275 -0.96 -16.88 5.79
N MET A 276 -0.79 -16.12 6.88
CA MET A 276 -1.89 -15.62 7.71
C MET A 276 -1.65 -14.17 8.09
N PRO A 277 -2.70 -13.32 8.24
CA PRO A 277 -2.55 -11.92 8.63
C PRO A 277 -1.70 -11.73 9.88
N ARG A 278 -1.95 -12.54 10.91
CA ARG A 278 -1.24 -12.46 12.19
C ARG A 278 0.28 -12.66 12.09
N ASN A 279 0.73 -13.39 11.07
CA ASN A 279 2.15 -13.66 10.84
C ASN A 279 2.79 -12.64 9.89
N ALA A 280 1.98 -11.95 9.09
CA ALA A 280 2.43 -10.90 8.17
C ALA A 280 2.46 -9.51 8.85
N GLU A 281 1.70 -9.32 9.93
CA GLU A 281 1.66 -8.05 10.66
C GLU A 281 3.06 -7.66 11.15
N GLY A 282 3.45 -6.41 10.91
CA GLY A 282 4.77 -5.88 11.23
C GLY A 282 5.88 -6.24 10.25
N ARG A 283 5.58 -6.94 9.14
CA ARG A 283 6.56 -7.37 8.14
C ARG A 283 6.37 -6.64 6.81
N ASP A 284 7.47 -6.48 6.06
CA ASP A 284 7.46 -5.78 4.77
C ASP A 284 7.23 -6.71 3.58
N GLU A 285 7.30 -8.01 3.77
CA GLU A 285 7.17 -8.98 2.70
C GLU A 285 5.70 -9.22 2.33
N VAL A 286 5.49 -9.59 1.08
CA VAL A 286 4.24 -10.19 0.57
C VAL A 286 4.39 -11.71 0.63
N PHE A 287 3.54 -12.35 1.41
CA PHE A 287 3.54 -13.80 1.56
C PHE A 287 2.55 -14.43 0.60
N VAL A 288 2.96 -15.51 -0.06
CA VAL A 288 2.11 -16.26 -0.98
C VAL A 288 2.16 -17.76 -0.68
N GLY A 289 1.01 -18.40 -0.72
CA GLY A 289 0.90 -19.84 -0.50
C GLY A 289 -0.43 -20.38 -1.02
N ARG A 290 -0.79 -21.61 -0.62
CA ARG A 290 -1.97 -22.31 -1.10
C ARG A 290 -2.02 -22.38 -2.63
N ILE A 291 -0.83 -22.50 -3.25
CA ILE A 291 -0.64 -22.54 -4.71
C ILE A 291 -1.12 -23.90 -5.21
N ARG A 292 -2.17 -23.89 -6.02
CA ARG A 292 -2.81 -25.12 -6.52
C ARG A 292 -3.48 -24.91 -7.86
N GLU A 293 -3.70 -26.00 -8.57
CA GLU A 293 -4.44 -26.00 -9.82
C GLU A 293 -5.93 -25.68 -9.56
N ASP A 294 -6.56 -25.03 -10.53
CA ASP A 294 -8.00 -24.93 -10.56
C ASP A 294 -8.61 -26.25 -11.07
N LEU A 295 -9.73 -26.67 -10.48
CA LEU A 295 -10.42 -27.90 -10.84
C LEU A 295 -11.39 -27.71 -12.02
N VAL A 296 -11.64 -26.46 -12.42
CA VAL A 296 -12.65 -26.10 -13.44
C VAL A 296 -11.97 -25.69 -14.75
N CYS A 297 -10.85 -24.99 -14.69
CA CYS A 297 -10.13 -24.48 -15.85
C CYS A 297 -8.66 -24.88 -15.77
N ASP A 298 -8.20 -25.67 -16.74
CA ASP A 298 -6.84 -26.19 -16.83
C ASP A 298 -5.78 -25.11 -17.07
N ARG A 299 -6.20 -23.92 -17.50
CA ARG A 299 -5.34 -22.74 -17.68
C ARG A 299 -5.25 -21.86 -16.41
N SER A 300 -5.85 -22.29 -15.29
CA SER A 300 -5.96 -21.48 -14.10
C SER A 300 -5.25 -22.07 -12.88
N ILE A 301 -4.83 -21.18 -11.98
CA ILE A 301 -4.29 -21.52 -10.66
C ILE A 301 -4.94 -20.67 -9.57
N HIS A 302 -5.03 -21.21 -8.37
CA HIS A 302 -5.38 -20.49 -7.16
C HIS A 302 -4.15 -20.16 -6.34
N LEU A 303 -4.17 -18.99 -5.71
CA LEU A 303 -3.19 -18.50 -4.76
C LEU A 303 -3.88 -17.92 -3.52
N TRP A 304 -3.14 -17.85 -2.43
CA TRP A 304 -3.49 -17.10 -1.24
C TRP A 304 -2.35 -16.13 -0.93
N ILE A 305 -2.65 -14.83 -0.87
CA ILE A 305 -1.67 -13.75 -0.68
C ILE A 305 -1.99 -13.04 0.64
N VAL A 306 -0.96 -12.69 1.40
CA VAL A 306 -1.10 -11.94 2.65
C VAL A 306 0.03 -10.93 2.77
N SER A 307 -0.29 -9.70 3.17
CA SER A 307 0.70 -8.67 3.47
C SER A 307 0.19 -7.72 4.56
N ASP A 308 1.10 -7.07 5.26
CA ASP A 308 0.75 -5.96 6.15
C ASP A 308 0.33 -4.74 5.31
N ASN A 309 -0.94 -4.36 5.44
CA ASN A 309 -1.54 -3.28 4.67
C ASN A 309 -1.05 -1.88 5.07
N LEU A 310 -0.49 -1.71 6.27
CA LEU A 310 0.10 -0.45 6.71
C LEU A 310 1.57 -0.35 6.34
N ARG A 311 2.28 -1.50 6.22
CA ARG A 311 3.69 -1.55 5.83
C ARG A 311 3.82 -1.63 4.31
N LYS A 312 4.01 -2.82 3.73
CA LYS A 312 4.16 -2.94 2.26
C LYS A 312 2.96 -2.37 1.52
N GLY A 313 1.76 -2.51 2.07
CA GLY A 313 0.54 -1.95 1.48
C GLY A 313 0.46 -0.41 1.47
N ALA A 314 1.33 0.30 2.21
CA ALA A 314 1.28 1.76 2.30
C ALA A 314 2.66 2.37 2.59
N ALA A 315 3.06 2.38 3.87
CA ALA A 315 4.23 3.12 4.37
C ALA A 315 5.54 2.65 3.73
N THR A 316 5.79 1.34 3.74
CA THR A 316 7.04 0.78 3.20
C THR A 316 7.15 1.02 1.71
N ASN A 317 6.06 0.84 0.94
CA ASN A 317 6.08 1.12 -0.49
C ASN A 317 6.38 2.59 -0.80
N ALA A 318 5.80 3.53 -0.01
CA ALA A 318 6.06 4.96 -0.17
C ALA A 318 7.52 5.32 0.17
N VAL A 319 8.08 4.73 1.23
CA VAL A 319 9.50 4.93 1.60
C VAL A 319 10.43 4.31 0.55
N GLN A 320 10.11 3.12 0.02
CA GLN A 320 10.87 2.50 -1.08
C GLN A 320 10.85 3.33 -2.36
N ILE A 321 9.73 4.01 -2.68
CA ILE A 321 9.70 5.00 -3.78
C ILE A 321 10.71 6.13 -3.50
N ALA A 322 10.73 6.65 -2.28
CA ALA A 322 11.67 7.69 -1.89
C ALA A 322 13.14 7.20 -1.95
N GLU A 323 13.42 5.98 -1.53
CA GLU A 323 14.75 5.35 -1.66
C GLU A 323 15.18 5.23 -3.13
N HIS A 324 14.24 4.88 -4.02
CA HIS A 324 14.53 4.87 -5.45
C HIS A 324 14.90 6.26 -5.98
N LEU A 325 14.18 7.32 -5.56
CA LEU A 325 14.51 8.69 -5.97
C LEU A 325 15.91 9.11 -5.50
N VAL A 326 16.34 8.65 -4.32
CA VAL A 326 17.70 8.87 -3.82
C VAL A 326 18.73 8.09 -4.62
N SER A 327 18.50 6.78 -4.82
CA SER A 327 19.45 5.91 -5.52
C SER A 327 19.61 6.25 -7.00
N ALA A 328 18.56 6.78 -7.63
CA ALA A 328 18.58 7.28 -9.00
C ALA A 328 19.22 8.70 -9.12
N GLY A 329 19.58 9.32 -8.00
CA GLY A 329 20.18 10.67 -7.98
C GLY A 329 19.20 11.81 -8.23
N PHE A 330 17.88 11.56 -8.19
CA PHE A 330 16.86 12.61 -8.33
C PHE A 330 16.68 13.43 -7.05
N LEU A 331 16.93 12.80 -5.88
CA LEU A 331 17.03 13.44 -4.59
C LEU A 331 18.50 13.41 -4.11
N GLN A 332 19.05 14.58 -3.82
CA GLN A 332 20.43 14.66 -3.32
C GLN A 332 20.48 14.32 -1.83
N THR A 333 21.32 13.38 -1.45
CA THR A 333 21.74 13.24 -0.06
C THR A 333 22.78 14.31 0.26
N PRO A 334 22.74 14.96 1.43
CA PRO A 334 23.85 15.78 1.88
C PRO A 334 25.14 14.93 1.86
N LEU A 335 26.18 15.45 1.23
CA LEU A 335 27.49 14.82 1.29
C LEU A 335 27.84 14.64 2.78
N THR A 336 28.03 13.42 3.22
CA THR A 336 28.64 13.16 4.53
C THR A 336 30.00 13.88 4.53
N PRO A 337 30.31 14.75 5.50
CA PRO A 337 31.65 15.28 5.60
C PRO A 337 32.60 14.10 5.69
N SER A 338 33.52 14.00 4.73
CA SER A 338 34.64 13.05 4.80
C SER A 338 35.43 13.38 6.06
N HIS A 339 35.42 12.50 7.04
CA HIS A 339 36.27 12.52 8.21
C HIS A 339 37.71 12.21 7.83
#